data_839fe0f3259ebaab17f456c9057201a1
#
_entry.id   839fe0f3259ebaab17f456c9057201a1
#
_cell.length_a   1.000
_cell.length_b   1.000
_cell.length_c   1.000
_cell.angle_alpha   90.00
_cell.angle_beta   90.00
_cell.angle_gamma   90.00
#
_symmetry.space_group_name_H-M   'P 1'
#
loop_
_entity.id
_entity.type
_entity.pdbx_description
1 polymer ?
#
loop_
_entity_poly.entity_id
_entity_poly.type
_entity_poly.pdbx_seq_one_letter_code
_entity_poly.pdbx_strand_id
1 'polypeptide(L)'
;MAREAAERGIPVLRPSRPNSAEFVAELSDLAPECCAVVAYGALLGGPLLAVPPHGWVNLHFSLLPAWRGAAPVQAAIAAGDTITGATTFQIEPSLDSGPIYGVVTEVIQPTDTAGDLLKRLAVSGAALLSTTLDGIADQRLTPRPQPADGVSVAPKITVANARVRWDLPAGVVERRIRAVTPNPGAWTLIGDLRVKLGPVHLDAAHRPSKPLPPGGIHVERTSVWIGTGSEPVRLGQIQPPGKKLMNAADWARGARLDLAARAT
;
A
#
# COMPACT_ATOMS: atom_id res chain seq x y z
N MET A 1 -13.17 -11.57 -3.82
CA MET A 1 -14.01 -11.74 -2.59
C MET A 1 -15.46 -12.04 -2.96
N ALA A 2 -16.27 -11.09 -3.51
CA ALA A 2 -17.71 -11.35 -3.77
C ALA A 2 -18.01 -12.53 -4.69
N ARG A 3 -17.20 -12.77 -5.74
CA ARG A 3 -17.33 -13.94 -6.60
C ARG A 3 -17.04 -15.23 -5.84
N GLU A 4 -15.96 -15.26 -5.07
CA GLU A 4 -15.57 -16.39 -4.23
C GLU A 4 -16.61 -16.70 -3.16
N ALA A 5 -17.20 -15.69 -2.52
CA ALA A 5 -18.30 -15.87 -1.57
C ALA A 5 -19.52 -16.49 -2.24
N ALA A 6 -19.90 -16.00 -3.42
CA ALA A 6 -21.03 -16.53 -4.18
C ALA A 6 -20.79 -18.00 -4.62
N GLU A 7 -19.57 -18.35 -5.07
CA GLU A 7 -19.17 -19.71 -5.41
C GLU A 7 -19.26 -20.67 -4.22
N ARG A 8 -19.12 -20.15 -2.99
CA ARG A 8 -19.26 -20.91 -1.73
C ARG A 8 -20.66 -20.84 -1.11
N GLY A 9 -21.63 -20.23 -1.79
CA GLY A 9 -22.98 -20.09 -1.27
C GLY A 9 -23.12 -19.10 -0.10
N ILE A 10 -22.12 -18.22 0.11
CA ILE A 10 -22.15 -17.20 1.16
C ILE A 10 -22.92 -15.99 0.62
N PRO A 11 -23.98 -15.50 1.31
CA PRO A 11 -24.70 -14.32 0.91
C PRO A 11 -23.81 -13.09 0.79
N VAL A 12 -24.04 -12.28 -0.25
CA VAL A 12 -23.22 -11.08 -0.52
C VAL A 12 -24.11 -9.85 -0.53
N LEU A 13 -23.95 -9.00 0.48
CA LEU A 13 -24.61 -7.70 0.56
C LEU A 13 -23.69 -6.61 -0.01
N ARG A 14 -24.26 -5.67 -0.75
CA ARG A 14 -23.50 -4.55 -1.37
C ARG A 14 -24.23 -3.22 -1.16
N PRO A 15 -24.31 -2.72 0.08
CA PRO A 15 -25.00 -1.49 0.35
C PRO A 15 -24.28 -0.31 -0.31
N SER A 16 -25.03 0.58 -0.96
CA SER A 16 -24.46 1.83 -1.47
C SER A 16 -24.17 2.83 -0.34
N ARG A 17 -24.83 2.68 0.79
CA ARG A 17 -24.69 3.48 2.01
C ARG A 17 -24.65 2.56 3.23
N PRO A 18 -23.45 2.16 3.71
CA PRO A 18 -23.34 1.19 4.80
C PRO A 18 -23.93 1.69 6.13
N ASN A 19 -24.06 2.99 6.31
CA ASN A 19 -24.65 3.58 7.52
C ASN A 19 -26.16 3.91 7.38
N SER A 20 -26.82 3.44 6.32
CA SER A 20 -28.26 3.67 6.18
C SER A 20 -29.07 2.81 7.16
N ALA A 21 -30.23 3.29 7.58
CA ALA A 21 -31.09 2.57 8.51
C ALA A 21 -31.53 1.20 7.93
N GLU A 22 -31.75 1.14 6.62
CA GLU A 22 -32.12 -0.09 5.93
C GLU A 22 -31.02 -1.16 6.04
N PHE A 23 -29.76 -0.78 5.81
CA PHE A 23 -28.64 -1.73 5.93
C PHE A 23 -28.35 -2.12 7.37
N VAL A 24 -28.51 -1.20 8.31
CA VAL A 24 -28.40 -1.51 9.75
C VAL A 24 -29.45 -2.55 10.14
N ALA A 25 -30.69 -2.41 9.69
CA ALA A 25 -31.76 -3.39 9.93
C ALA A 25 -31.45 -4.75 9.27
N GLU A 26 -31.06 -4.75 7.98
CA GLU A 26 -30.68 -5.96 7.24
C GLU A 26 -29.52 -6.72 7.94
N LEU A 27 -28.50 -6.00 8.42
CA LEU A 27 -27.39 -6.59 9.16
C LEU A 27 -27.85 -7.12 10.53
N SER A 28 -28.75 -6.41 11.20
CA SER A 28 -29.30 -6.85 12.48
C SER A 28 -30.12 -8.13 12.35
N ASP A 29 -30.88 -8.30 11.28
CA ASP A 29 -31.64 -9.51 10.99
C ASP A 29 -30.73 -10.75 10.75
N LEU A 30 -29.50 -10.53 10.29
CA LEU A 30 -28.49 -11.59 10.18
C LEU A 30 -27.89 -11.98 11.52
N ALA A 31 -28.10 -11.18 12.58
CA ALA A 31 -27.61 -11.39 13.94
C ALA A 31 -26.14 -11.82 14.03
N PRO A 32 -25.19 -11.08 13.42
CA PRO A 32 -23.78 -11.47 13.47
C PRO A 32 -23.24 -11.32 14.91
N GLU A 33 -22.50 -12.30 15.38
CA GLU A 33 -21.83 -12.22 16.70
C GLU A 33 -20.66 -11.25 16.69
N CYS A 34 -19.90 -11.22 15.57
CA CYS A 34 -18.76 -10.33 15.34
C CYS A 34 -18.65 -10.02 13.84
N CYS A 35 -18.20 -8.83 13.48
CA CYS A 35 -17.95 -8.45 12.11
C CYS A 35 -16.45 -8.25 11.84
N ALA A 36 -15.87 -9.09 10.98
CA ALA A 36 -14.50 -8.93 10.53
C ALA A 36 -14.40 -7.94 9.37
N VAL A 37 -13.45 -7.03 9.42
CA VAL A 37 -13.20 -6.00 8.40
C VAL A 37 -11.80 -6.14 7.84
N VAL A 38 -11.68 -6.19 6.52
CA VAL A 38 -10.40 -6.21 5.82
C VAL A 38 -10.46 -5.29 4.62
N ALA A 39 -9.57 -4.31 4.57
CA ALA A 39 -9.44 -3.38 3.44
C ALA A 39 -10.77 -2.69 3.05
N TYR A 40 -11.56 -2.28 4.01
CA TYR A 40 -12.82 -1.57 3.80
C TYR A 40 -12.60 -0.07 3.91
N GLY A 41 -13.02 0.66 2.88
CA GLY A 41 -12.70 2.09 2.73
C GLY A 41 -13.76 3.08 3.21
N ALA A 42 -14.86 2.62 3.83
CA ALA A 42 -15.90 3.49 4.37
C ALA A 42 -15.83 3.56 5.90
N LEU A 43 -16.20 4.70 6.46
CA LEU A 43 -16.35 4.86 7.90
C LEU A 43 -17.66 4.17 8.36
N LEU A 44 -17.58 3.43 9.45
CA LEU A 44 -18.71 2.77 10.09
C LEU A 44 -19.28 3.69 11.17
N GLY A 45 -20.58 3.98 11.09
CA GLY A 45 -21.28 4.85 12.05
C GLY A 45 -21.69 4.12 13.33
N GLY A 46 -21.96 4.87 14.38
CA GLY A 46 -22.32 4.32 15.70
C GLY A 46 -23.45 3.28 15.69
N PRO A 47 -24.60 3.51 15.00
CA PRO A 47 -25.65 2.51 14.92
C PRO A 47 -25.19 1.19 14.31
N LEU A 48 -24.37 1.25 13.25
CA LEU A 48 -23.83 0.05 12.60
C LEU A 48 -22.79 -0.66 13.49
N LEU A 49 -21.94 0.10 14.18
CA LEU A 49 -20.94 -0.46 15.10
C LEU A 49 -21.58 -1.19 16.28
N ALA A 50 -22.79 -0.82 16.68
CA ALA A 50 -23.51 -1.41 17.80
C ALA A 50 -24.24 -2.73 17.45
N VAL A 51 -24.32 -3.14 16.17
CA VAL A 51 -25.07 -4.33 15.76
C VAL A 51 -24.48 -5.61 16.31
N PRO A 52 -23.19 -5.97 16.11
CA PRO A 52 -22.66 -7.22 16.63
C PRO A 52 -22.28 -7.07 18.12
N PRO A 53 -22.65 -8.01 19.01
CA PRO A 53 -22.34 -7.94 20.45
C PRO A 53 -20.84 -7.94 20.74
N HIS A 54 -20.02 -8.62 19.90
CA HIS A 54 -18.56 -8.59 20.00
C HIS A 54 -17.92 -7.52 19.11
N GLY A 55 -18.74 -6.64 18.52
CA GLY A 55 -18.30 -5.48 17.72
C GLY A 55 -17.62 -5.84 16.41
N TRP A 56 -16.80 -4.94 15.93
CA TRP A 56 -16.15 -5.02 14.63
C TRP A 56 -14.65 -5.12 14.80
N VAL A 57 -14.04 -6.15 14.21
CA VAL A 57 -12.59 -6.40 14.26
C VAL A 57 -11.98 -6.10 12.91
N ASN A 58 -11.06 -5.12 12.84
CA ASN A 58 -10.32 -4.81 11.63
C ASN A 58 -8.96 -5.51 11.62
N LEU A 59 -8.60 -6.03 10.45
CA LEU A 59 -7.24 -6.44 10.12
C LEU A 59 -6.53 -5.28 9.42
N HIS A 60 -5.61 -4.64 10.11
CA HIS A 60 -4.83 -3.51 9.62
C HIS A 60 -3.39 -3.94 9.31
N PHE A 61 -2.87 -3.49 8.15
CA PHE A 61 -1.55 -3.94 7.69
C PHE A 61 -0.42 -3.02 8.15
N SER A 62 -0.34 -2.81 9.47
CA SER A 62 0.80 -2.21 10.17
C SER A 62 0.87 -2.74 11.61
N LEU A 63 1.94 -2.41 12.30
CA LEU A 63 2.06 -2.59 13.76
C LEU A 63 1.51 -1.34 14.44
N LEU A 64 0.22 -1.32 14.74
CA LEU A 64 -0.41 -0.21 15.45
C LEU A 64 0.29 0.07 16.79
N PRO A 65 0.46 1.35 17.16
CA PRO A 65 -0.18 2.56 16.64
C PRO A 65 0.51 3.20 15.44
N ALA A 66 1.57 2.60 14.87
CA ALA A 66 2.20 3.13 13.68
C ALA A 66 1.32 2.95 12.44
N TRP A 67 1.33 3.96 11.58
CA TRP A 67 0.69 3.95 10.26
C TRP A 67 -0.82 3.72 10.28
N ARG A 68 -1.56 4.39 11.18
CA ARG A 68 -3.03 4.45 11.13
C ARG A 68 -3.49 5.05 9.80
N GLY A 69 -4.52 4.51 9.17
CA GLY A 69 -5.11 5.04 7.96
C GLY A 69 -5.06 4.11 6.74
N ALA A 70 -5.21 4.69 5.55
CA ALA A 70 -5.60 3.96 4.34
C ALA A 70 -4.46 3.25 3.60
N ALA A 71 -3.18 3.59 3.87
CA ALA A 71 -2.04 3.08 3.09
C ALA A 71 -0.82 2.73 3.95
N PRO A 72 -1.00 1.89 5.01
CA PRO A 72 0.06 1.59 5.98
C PRO A 72 1.28 0.91 5.36
N VAL A 73 1.08 -0.07 4.49
CA VAL A 73 2.18 -0.80 3.82
C VAL A 73 3.01 0.12 2.94
N GLN A 74 2.35 1.00 2.20
CA GLN A 74 3.02 1.99 1.37
C GLN A 74 3.82 2.99 2.22
N ALA A 75 3.25 3.41 3.34
CA ALA A 75 3.90 4.34 4.26
C ALA A 75 5.16 3.73 4.89
N ALA A 76 5.09 2.49 5.36
CA ALA A 76 6.23 1.76 5.93
C ALA A 76 7.39 1.64 4.92
N ILE A 77 7.12 1.21 3.67
CA ILE A 77 8.15 1.12 2.63
C ILE A 77 8.74 2.50 2.32
N ALA A 78 7.90 3.53 2.14
CA ALA A 78 8.35 4.87 1.81
C ALA A 78 9.21 5.50 2.92
N ALA A 79 8.89 5.23 4.18
CA ALA A 79 9.67 5.66 5.35
C ALA A 79 11.02 4.92 5.45
N GLY A 80 11.11 3.72 4.90
CA GLY A 80 12.30 2.88 4.99
C GLY A 80 12.31 1.96 6.21
N ASP A 81 11.13 1.65 6.73
CA ASP A 81 10.99 0.66 7.79
C ASP A 81 11.54 -0.69 7.30
N THR A 82 12.16 -1.42 8.19
CA THR A 82 12.70 -2.78 7.91
C THR A 82 11.77 -3.88 8.41
N ILE A 83 10.86 -3.52 9.31
CA ILE A 83 9.85 -4.41 9.90
C ILE A 83 8.50 -3.70 9.85
N THR A 84 7.48 -4.45 9.52
CA THR A 84 6.07 -4.08 9.62
C THR A 84 5.27 -5.26 10.13
N GLY A 85 3.97 -5.30 9.88
CA GLY A 85 3.15 -6.43 10.29
C GLY A 85 1.67 -6.23 9.99
N ALA A 86 0.86 -7.02 10.64
CA ALA A 86 -0.57 -6.83 10.68
C ALA A 86 -1.07 -6.83 12.13
N THR A 87 -2.09 -6.05 12.39
CA THR A 87 -2.74 -5.90 13.69
C THR A 87 -4.23 -6.17 13.57
N THR A 88 -4.78 -7.00 14.43
CA THR A 88 -6.23 -7.09 14.64
C THR A 88 -6.62 -6.21 15.81
N PHE A 89 -7.61 -5.34 15.62
CA PHE A 89 -8.06 -4.39 16.63
C PHE A 89 -9.57 -4.17 16.56
N GLN A 90 -10.16 -3.75 17.68
CA GLN A 90 -11.57 -3.34 17.78
C GLN A 90 -11.77 -2.01 17.06
N ILE A 91 -12.75 -1.94 16.15
CA ILE A 91 -13.09 -0.67 15.53
C ILE A 91 -13.81 0.24 16.50
N GLU A 92 -13.38 1.50 16.55
CA GLU A 92 -13.96 2.61 17.30
C GLU A 92 -14.23 3.79 16.34
N PRO A 93 -14.97 4.83 16.77
CA PRO A 93 -15.24 6.00 15.93
C PRO A 93 -13.99 6.74 15.44
N SER A 94 -12.89 6.71 16.19
CA SER A 94 -11.62 7.33 15.81
C SER A 94 -10.82 6.42 14.88
N LEU A 95 -10.11 7.02 13.91
CA LEU A 95 -9.38 6.30 12.88
C LEU A 95 -8.32 5.36 13.46
N ASP A 96 -8.53 4.06 13.29
CA ASP A 96 -7.63 2.96 13.63
C ASP A 96 -7.01 3.07 15.06
N SER A 97 -7.77 3.61 16.02
CA SER A 97 -7.30 3.89 17.37
C SER A 97 -7.75 2.87 18.42
N GLY A 98 -8.66 1.99 18.07
CA GLY A 98 -9.25 1.04 19.01
C GLY A 98 -8.25 0.01 19.58
N PRO A 99 -8.62 -0.69 20.65
CA PRO A 99 -7.74 -1.60 21.34
C PRO A 99 -7.37 -2.83 20.51
N ILE A 100 -6.14 -3.30 20.68
CA ILE A 100 -5.50 -4.38 19.90
C ILE A 100 -5.83 -5.75 20.51
N TYR A 101 -6.22 -6.69 19.63
CA TYR A 101 -6.36 -8.10 19.98
C TYR A 101 -5.06 -8.89 19.76
N GLY A 102 -4.40 -8.67 18.63
CA GLY A 102 -3.19 -9.42 18.27
C GLY A 102 -2.37 -8.74 17.18
N VAL A 103 -1.11 -9.15 17.06
CA VAL A 103 -0.18 -8.66 16.06
C VAL A 103 0.62 -9.81 15.46
N VAL A 104 1.02 -9.66 14.20
CA VAL A 104 2.03 -10.49 13.55
C VAL A 104 3.04 -9.57 12.86
N THR A 105 4.32 -9.87 13.00
CA THR A 105 5.42 -9.12 12.39
C THR A 105 5.81 -9.69 11.04
N GLU A 106 6.26 -8.83 10.14
CA GLU A 106 6.74 -9.18 8.80
C GLU A 106 7.98 -8.35 8.46
N VAL A 107 9.01 -8.97 7.91
CA VAL A 107 10.20 -8.27 7.44
C VAL A 107 9.94 -7.65 6.07
N ILE A 108 10.29 -6.38 5.91
CA ILE A 108 10.28 -5.71 4.60
C ILE A 108 11.59 -6.00 3.89
N GLN A 109 11.53 -6.79 2.82
CA GLN A 109 12.73 -7.11 2.03
C GLN A 109 13.20 -5.87 1.24
N PRO A 110 14.51 -5.72 1.00
CA PRO A 110 15.06 -4.55 0.30
C PRO A 110 14.45 -4.29 -1.08
N THR A 111 13.93 -5.33 -1.74
CA THR A 111 13.35 -5.24 -3.08
C THR A 111 11.82 -5.31 -3.10
N ASP A 112 11.17 -5.43 -1.93
CA ASP A 112 9.72 -5.51 -1.87
C ASP A 112 9.05 -4.29 -2.46
N THR A 113 8.10 -4.52 -3.34
CA THR A 113 7.07 -3.55 -3.66
C THR A 113 5.93 -3.64 -2.63
N ALA A 114 5.07 -2.62 -2.57
CA ALA A 114 3.86 -2.70 -1.76
C ALA A 114 2.98 -3.90 -2.14
N GLY A 115 2.97 -4.28 -3.42
CA GLY A 115 2.23 -5.45 -3.89
C GLY A 115 2.79 -6.77 -3.36
N ASP A 116 4.11 -6.90 -3.26
CA ASP A 116 4.76 -8.12 -2.75
C ASP A 116 4.53 -8.25 -1.24
N LEU A 117 4.76 -7.19 -0.50
CA LEU A 117 4.54 -7.16 0.94
C LEU A 117 3.06 -7.39 1.32
N LEU A 118 2.11 -6.77 0.60
CA LEU A 118 0.68 -6.99 0.80
C LEU A 118 0.26 -8.45 0.58
N LYS A 119 0.87 -9.16 -0.38
CA LYS A 119 0.58 -10.59 -0.59
C LYS A 119 0.98 -11.43 0.62
N ARG A 120 2.16 -11.17 1.20
CA ARG A 120 2.62 -11.90 2.40
C ARG A 120 1.77 -11.56 3.62
N LEU A 121 1.51 -10.26 3.85
CA LEU A 121 0.66 -9.80 4.94
C LEU A 121 -0.79 -10.30 4.84
N ALA A 122 -1.31 -10.50 3.62
CA ALA A 122 -2.64 -11.06 3.44
C ALA A 122 -2.73 -12.51 3.94
N VAL A 123 -1.66 -13.29 3.79
CA VAL A 123 -1.61 -14.69 4.27
C VAL A 123 -1.45 -14.73 5.79
N SER A 124 -0.43 -14.07 6.33
CA SER A 124 -0.18 -14.05 7.78
C SER A 124 -1.29 -13.33 8.55
N GLY A 125 -1.83 -12.24 7.98
CA GLY A 125 -2.95 -11.51 8.57
C GLY A 125 -4.27 -12.29 8.57
N ALA A 126 -4.55 -13.08 7.54
CA ALA A 126 -5.74 -13.93 7.53
C ALA A 126 -5.69 -14.97 8.66
N ALA A 127 -4.53 -15.60 8.89
CA ALA A 127 -4.34 -16.51 10.00
C ALA A 127 -4.52 -15.81 11.36
N LEU A 128 -3.93 -14.61 11.51
CA LEU A 128 -4.10 -13.79 12.71
C LEU A 128 -5.57 -13.44 12.95
N LEU A 129 -6.30 -13.03 11.91
CA LEU A 129 -7.72 -12.64 12.02
C LEU A 129 -8.58 -13.84 12.44
N SER A 130 -8.38 -15.02 11.81
CA SER A 130 -9.10 -16.23 12.20
C SER A 130 -8.87 -16.58 13.68
N THR A 131 -7.61 -16.64 14.11
CA THR A 131 -7.26 -16.90 15.52
C THR A 131 -7.85 -15.85 16.46
N THR A 132 -7.93 -14.59 16.04
CA THR A 132 -8.56 -13.52 16.82
C THR A 132 -10.04 -13.75 16.99
N LEU A 133 -10.76 -14.08 15.91
CA LEU A 133 -12.21 -14.35 15.99
C LEU A 133 -12.52 -15.57 16.84
N ASP A 134 -11.77 -16.66 16.72
CA ASP A 134 -11.89 -17.84 17.56
C ASP A 134 -11.65 -17.50 19.04
N GLY A 135 -10.62 -16.69 19.34
CA GLY A 135 -10.31 -16.26 20.68
C GLY A 135 -11.37 -15.34 21.31
N ILE A 136 -12.06 -14.54 20.50
CA ILE A 136 -13.21 -13.71 20.93
C ILE A 136 -14.41 -14.61 21.22
N ALA A 137 -14.74 -15.53 20.31
CA ALA A 137 -15.86 -16.45 20.46
C ALA A 137 -15.71 -17.32 21.73
N ASP A 138 -14.50 -17.81 22.01
CA ASP A 138 -14.18 -18.59 23.21
C ASP A 138 -14.01 -17.73 24.48
N GLN A 139 -14.18 -16.41 24.41
CA GLN A 139 -13.95 -15.46 25.52
C GLN A 139 -12.55 -15.55 26.16
N ARG A 140 -11.56 -16.01 25.38
CA ARG A 140 -10.15 -16.18 25.80
C ARG A 140 -9.28 -14.96 25.47
N LEU A 141 -9.80 -14.01 24.69
CA LEU A 141 -9.04 -12.88 24.17
C LEU A 141 -9.69 -11.55 24.58
N THR A 142 -8.93 -10.74 25.30
CA THR A 142 -9.33 -9.38 25.69
C THR A 142 -8.45 -8.37 24.98
N PRO A 143 -9.03 -7.35 24.30
CA PRO A 143 -8.24 -6.37 23.59
C PRO A 143 -7.54 -5.41 24.57
N ARG A 144 -6.35 -4.93 24.20
CA ARG A 144 -5.53 -4.01 24.99
C ARG A 144 -5.46 -2.64 24.33
N PRO A 145 -5.55 -1.54 25.09
CA PRO A 145 -5.35 -0.19 24.54
C PRO A 145 -4.05 -0.09 23.75
N GLN A 146 -4.09 0.68 22.66
CA GLN A 146 -2.86 0.99 21.92
C GLN A 146 -1.92 1.84 22.77
N PRO A 147 -0.58 1.68 22.62
CA PRO A 147 0.39 2.59 23.20
C PRO A 147 0.11 4.05 22.79
N ALA A 148 0.37 4.99 23.69
CA ALA A 148 0.24 6.42 23.41
C ALA A 148 1.36 6.94 22.46
N ASP A 149 2.54 6.33 22.57
CA ASP A 149 3.71 6.68 21.79
C ASP A 149 3.75 5.90 20.46
N GLY A 150 4.46 6.46 19.47
CA GLY A 150 4.68 5.82 18.16
C GLY A 150 3.51 5.97 17.20
N VAL A 151 2.53 6.81 17.51
CA VAL A 151 1.40 7.09 16.60
C VAL A 151 1.89 7.81 15.35
N SER A 152 1.59 7.22 14.19
CA SER A 152 1.81 7.85 12.88
C SER A 152 0.64 7.58 11.95
N VAL A 153 0.55 8.35 10.85
CA VAL A 153 -0.60 8.32 9.94
C VAL A 153 -0.16 7.99 8.52
N ALA A 154 -0.91 7.13 7.87
CA ALA A 154 -0.71 6.69 6.49
C ALA A 154 -1.92 7.13 5.62
N PRO A 155 -1.92 8.34 5.08
CA PRO A 155 -3.03 8.84 4.28
C PRO A 155 -3.17 8.08 2.97
N LYS A 156 -4.37 8.12 2.38
CA LYS A 156 -4.63 7.53 1.07
C LYS A 156 -3.70 8.10 0.00
N ILE A 157 -3.05 7.23 -0.75
CA ILE A 157 -2.17 7.63 -1.86
C ILE A 157 -3.00 7.81 -3.13
N THR A 158 -2.89 9.00 -3.71
CA THR A 158 -3.51 9.34 -4.99
C THR A 158 -2.54 9.14 -6.16
N VAL A 159 -3.07 9.17 -7.37
CA VAL A 159 -2.25 9.16 -8.59
C VAL A 159 -1.28 10.35 -8.63
N ALA A 160 -1.69 11.51 -8.13
CA ALA A 160 -0.83 12.70 -8.05
C ALA A 160 0.35 12.46 -7.08
N ASN A 161 0.11 11.83 -5.93
CA ASN A 161 1.16 11.49 -4.95
C ASN A 161 2.19 10.48 -5.49
N ALA A 162 1.82 9.70 -6.51
CA ALA A 162 2.71 8.73 -7.14
C ALA A 162 3.62 9.32 -8.24
N ARG A 163 3.54 10.63 -8.51
CA ARG A 163 4.51 11.32 -9.35
C ARG A 163 5.87 11.31 -8.67
N VAL A 164 6.90 10.91 -9.43
CA VAL A 164 8.26 10.84 -8.89
C VAL A 164 8.84 12.24 -8.75
N ARG A 165 9.45 12.51 -7.61
CA ARG A 165 10.18 13.73 -7.30
C ARG A 165 11.68 13.44 -7.43
N TRP A 166 12.25 13.80 -8.54
CA TRP A 166 13.65 13.54 -8.86
C TRP A 166 14.63 14.41 -8.05
N ASP A 167 14.17 15.48 -7.43
CA ASP A 167 14.93 16.34 -6.51
C ASP A 167 15.27 15.69 -5.16
N LEU A 168 14.64 14.56 -4.84
CA LEU A 168 14.90 13.80 -3.61
C LEU A 168 16.13 12.88 -3.77
N PRO A 169 16.78 12.48 -2.65
CA PRO A 169 17.88 11.50 -2.69
C PRO A 169 17.48 10.16 -3.32
N ALA A 170 18.41 9.50 -4.00
CA ALA A 170 18.17 8.27 -4.75
C ALA A 170 17.46 7.17 -3.95
N GLY A 171 17.87 6.91 -2.70
CA GLY A 171 17.23 5.92 -1.85
C GLY A 171 15.79 6.28 -1.46
N VAL A 172 15.47 7.58 -1.36
CA VAL A 172 14.10 8.03 -1.12
C VAL A 172 13.24 7.83 -2.38
N VAL A 173 13.77 8.20 -3.55
CA VAL A 173 13.11 7.97 -4.84
C VAL A 173 12.80 6.49 -5.05
N GLU A 174 13.78 5.63 -4.81
CA GLU A 174 13.67 4.17 -4.94
C GLU A 174 12.56 3.61 -4.03
N ARG A 175 12.58 3.93 -2.72
CA ARG A 175 11.55 3.49 -1.78
C ARG A 175 10.16 3.98 -2.16
N ARG A 176 10.01 5.25 -2.56
CA ARG A 176 8.73 5.82 -2.98
C ARG A 176 8.17 5.13 -4.21
N ILE A 177 9.01 4.75 -5.19
CA ILE A 177 8.57 3.99 -6.36
C ILE A 177 8.07 2.60 -5.93
N ARG A 178 8.82 1.87 -5.09
CA ARG A 178 8.39 0.57 -4.57
C ARG A 178 7.10 0.67 -3.75
N ALA A 179 6.97 1.69 -2.93
CA ALA A 179 5.81 1.93 -2.09
C ALA A 179 4.50 2.09 -2.88
N VAL A 180 4.55 2.64 -4.09
CA VAL A 180 3.35 2.82 -4.92
C VAL A 180 3.21 1.79 -6.03
N THR A 181 4.06 0.76 -6.06
CA THR A 181 4.03 -0.33 -7.04
C THR A 181 3.24 -1.52 -6.48
N PRO A 182 2.27 -2.10 -7.19
CA PRO A 182 1.83 -1.76 -8.54
C PRO A 182 0.78 -0.63 -8.59
N ASN A 183 0.18 -0.24 -7.49
CA ASN A 183 -0.93 0.70 -7.42
C ASN A 183 -0.67 1.86 -6.44
N PRO A 184 -0.93 3.11 -6.89
CA PRO A 184 -1.43 3.52 -8.20
C PRO A 184 -0.39 3.40 -9.34
N GLY A 185 0.86 3.06 -9.04
CA GLY A 185 2.02 3.00 -9.91
C GLY A 185 2.76 4.34 -10.01
N ALA A 186 4.07 4.31 -9.76
CA ALA A 186 4.93 5.48 -9.93
C ALA A 186 4.91 5.97 -11.37
N TRP A 187 5.01 7.28 -11.57
CA TRP A 187 5.03 7.88 -12.90
C TRP A 187 5.82 9.18 -12.94
N THR A 188 6.31 9.53 -14.12
CA THR A 188 6.98 10.79 -14.43
C THR A 188 6.55 11.27 -15.81
N LEU A 189 6.78 12.54 -16.12
CA LEU A 189 6.73 13.03 -17.50
C LEU A 189 8.13 12.96 -18.12
N ILE A 190 8.21 12.51 -19.36
CA ILE A 190 9.41 12.60 -20.20
C ILE A 190 8.98 13.35 -21.46
N GLY A 191 9.37 14.63 -21.55
CA GLY A 191 8.65 15.56 -22.42
C GLY A 191 7.19 15.62 -22.03
N ASP A 192 6.28 15.48 -22.97
CA ASP A 192 4.82 15.47 -22.74
C ASP A 192 4.27 14.07 -22.45
N LEU A 193 5.12 13.04 -22.45
CA LEU A 193 4.69 11.67 -22.24
C LEU A 193 4.67 11.30 -20.76
N ARG A 194 3.49 10.92 -20.25
CA ARG A 194 3.38 10.33 -18.93
C ARG A 194 3.77 8.85 -18.96
N VAL A 195 4.93 8.53 -18.41
CA VAL A 195 5.50 7.17 -18.39
C VAL A 195 5.35 6.61 -16.97
N LYS A 196 4.75 5.42 -16.84
CA LYS A 196 4.78 4.70 -15.57
C LYS A 196 6.12 4.01 -15.38
N LEU A 197 6.57 3.95 -14.14
CA LEU A 197 7.86 3.37 -13.76
C LEU A 197 7.63 2.14 -12.88
N GLY A 198 8.31 1.04 -13.18
CA GLY A 198 8.55 -0.03 -12.25
C GLY A 198 9.69 0.32 -11.27
N PRO A 199 10.05 -0.59 -10.36
CA PRO A 199 11.17 -0.40 -9.44
C PRO A 199 12.44 -0.02 -10.18
N VAL A 200 13.20 0.92 -9.59
CA VAL A 200 14.49 1.39 -10.07
C VAL A 200 15.62 0.72 -9.28
N HIS A 201 16.84 0.84 -9.76
CA HIS A 201 18.00 0.20 -9.16
C HIS A 201 19.02 1.24 -8.69
N LEU A 202 19.52 1.05 -7.48
CA LEU A 202 20.64 1.80 -6.88
C LEU A 202 21.95 1.11 -7.23
N ASP A 203 22.33 1.11 -8.52
CA ASP A 203 23.51 0.39 -9.01
C ASP A 203 24.75 1.28 -8.93
N ALA A 204 25.53 1.10 -7.86
CA ALA A 204 26.73 1.91 -7.62
C ALA A 204 27.88 1.61 -8.61
N ALA A 205 27.99 0.35 -9.07
CA ALA A 205 29.12 -0.11 -9.85
C ALA A 205 29.12 0.36 -11.31
N HIS A 206 27.93 0.67 -11.86
CA HIS A 206 27.76 0.97 -13.30
C HIS A 206 27.18 2.37 -13.53
N ARG A 207 27.39 3.30 -12.61
CA ARG A 207 26.90 4.67 -12.75
C ARG A 207 27.59 5.42 -13.89
N PRO A 208 26.84 6.30 -14.59
CA PRO A 208 27.46 7.23 -15.53
C PRO A 208 28.57 8.03 -14.85
N SER A 209 29.70 8.19 -15.53
CA SER A 209 30.84 8.97 -15.01
C SER A 209 30.54 10.46 -14.89
N LYS A 210 29.59 10.98 -15.71
CA LYS A 210 29.15 12.36 -15.67
C LYS A 210 27.98 12.51 -14.70
N PRO A 211 28.03 13.45 -13.74
CA PRO A 211 26.91 13.75 -12.87
C PRO A 211 25.67 14.14 -13.68
N LEU A 212 24.52 13.65 -13.24
CA LEU A 212 23.22 13.98 -13.83
C LEU A 212 22.46 14.90 -12.88
N PRO A 213 21.96 16.07 -13.34
CA PRO A 213 21.09 16.89 -12.52
C PRO A 213 19.77 16.16 -12.27
N PRO A 214 19.00 16.51 -11.21
CA PRO A 214 17.68 15.92 -10.95
C PRO A 214 16.79 15.93 -12.21
N GLY A 215 16.24 14.78 -12.56
CA GLY A 215 15.46 14.57 -13.78
C GLY A 215 16.29 14.48 -15.08
N GLY A 216 17.59 14.73 -15.07
CA GLY A 216 18.45 14.55 -16.23
C GLY A 216 18.49 13.08 -16.66
N ILE A 217 18.30 12.81 -17.96
CA ILE A 217 18.26 11.45 -18.51
C ILE A 217 19.58 11.16 -19.23
N HIS A 218 20.14 9.99 -18.98
CA HIS A 218 21.28 9.44 -19.68
C HIS A 218 20.93 8.06 -20.23
N VAL A 219 21.08 7.90 -21.55
CA VAL A 219 20.76 6.66 -22.25
C VAL A 219 22.06 6.00 -22.70
N GLU A 220 22.23 4.75 -22.33
CA GLU A 220 23.25 3.85 -22.82
C GLU A 220 22.63 2.72 -23.63
N ARG A 221 23.42 1.90 -24.26
CA ARG A 221 22.93 0.80 -25.10
C ARG A 221 22.01 -0.16 -24.34
N THR A 222 22.29 -0.43 -23.08
CA THR A 222 21.61 -1.44 -22.24
C THR A 222 20.95 -0.87 -20.99
N SER A 223 21.09 0.43 -20.73
CA SER A 223 20.58 1.06 -19.52
C SER A 223 20.06 2.48 -19.78
N VAL A 224 19.14 2.91 -18.92
CA VAL A 224 18.65 4.30 -18.86
C VAL A 224 18.77 4.76 -17.42
N TRP A 225 19.38 5.92 -17.24
CA TRP A 225 19.62 6.52 -15.95
C TRP A 225 18.88 7.83 -15.82
N ILE A 226 18.38 8.12 -14.63
CA ILE A 226 17.81 9.42 -14.28
C ILE A 226 18.52 9.96 -13.05
N GLY A 227 18.93 11.24 -13.14
CA GLY A 227 19.53 11.97 -12.02
C GLY A 227 18.51 12.22 -10.90
N THR A 228 18.98 12.17 -9.67
CA THR A 228 18.19 12.49 -8.47
C THR A 228 18.85 13.62 -7.68
N GLY A 229 18.34 13.94 -6.50
CA GLY A 229 18.97 14.88 -5.58
C GLY A 229 20.30 14.40 -4.99
N SER A 230 20.71 13.17 -5.25
CA SER A 230 22.04 12.62 -4.86
C SER A 230 22.68 11.90 -6.06
N GLU A 231 22.57 10.59 -6.12
CA GLU A 231 23.14 9.82 -7.22
C GLU A 231 22.06 9.44 -8.25
N PRO A 232 22.43 9.16 -9.53
CA PRO A 232 21.47 8.68 -10.50
C PRO A 232 20.96 7.28 -10.15
N VAL A 233 19.70 7.01 -10.54
CA VAL A 233 19.10 5.69 -10.47
C VAL A 233 18.95 5.09 -11.87
N ARG A 234 19.12 3.77 -11.98
CA ARG A 234 18.90 3.04 -13.22
C ARG A 234 17.44 2.59 -13.31
N LEU A 235 16.79 2.92 -14.41
CA LEU A 235 15.43 2.46 -14.66
C LEU A 235 15.43 0.95 -14.95
N GLY A 236 14.42 0.26 -14.40
CA GLY A 236 14.08 -1.11 -14.75
C GLY A 236 13.07 -1.17 -15.89
N GLN A 237 11.87 -1.61 -15.55
CA GLN A 237 10.75 -1.62 -16.49
C GLN A 237 9.97 -0.31 -16.44
N ILE A 238 9.43 0.06 -17.60
CA ILE A 238 8.55 1.22 -17.74
C ILE A 238 7.33 0.86 -18.58
N GLN A 239 6.28 1.67 -18.46
CA GLN A 239 5.08 1.55 -19.28
C GLN A 239 4.74 2.90 -19.91
N PRO A 240 5.11 3.13 -21.18
CA PRO A 240 4.68 4.29 -21.95
C PRO A 240 3.16 4.25 -22.21
N PRO A 241 2.52 5.39 -22.53
CA PRO A 241 1.09 5.44 -22.84
C PRO A 241 0.73 4.46 -23.97
N GLY A 242 -0.35 3.67 -23.75
CA GLY A 242 -0.85 2.70 -24.73
C GLY A 242 0.07 1.50 -25.02
N LYS A 243 1.15 1.33 -24.27
CA LYS A 243 2.09 0.20 -24.43
C LYS A 243 2.02 -0.75 -23.22
N LYS A 244 2.51 -1.98 -23.43
CA LYS A 244 2.76 -2.93 -22.33
C LYS A 244 4.02 -2.52 -21.56
N LEU A 245 4.16 -3.07 -20.36
CA LEU A 245 5.37 -2.95 -19.55
C LEU A 245 6.57 -3.52 -20.35
N MET A 246 7.67 -2.77 -20.41
CA MET A 246 8.85 -3.12 -21.19
C MET A 246 10.13 -2.58 -20.55
N ASN A 247 11.27 -3.09 -20.96
CA ASN A 247 12.56 -2.61 -20.48
C ASN A 247 12.80 -1.13 -20.91
N ALA A 248 13.33 -0.32 -20.00
CA ALA A 248 13.56 1.11 -20.25
C ALA A 248 14.56 1.35 -21.41
N ALA A 249 15.62 0.53 -21.53
CA ALA A 249 16.60 0.67 -22.61
C ALA A 249 16.00 0.31 -23.97
N ASP A 250 15.13 -0.69 -24.04
CA ASP A 250 14.42 -1.06 -25.27
C ASP A 250 13.52 0.06 -25.77
N TRP A 251 12.79 0.66 -24.84
CA TRP A 251 11.96 1.82 -25.15
C TRP A 251 12.78 3.01 -25.61
N ALA A 252 13.86 3.36 -24.90
CA ALA A 252 14.70 4.52 -25.22
C ALA A 252 15.29 4.45 -26.64
N ARG A 253 15.69 3.25 -27.10
CA ARG A 253 16.17 3.05 -28.48
C ARG A 253 15.10 3.34 -29.53
N GLY A 254 13.84 3.03 -29.22
CA GLY A 254 12.72 3.29 -30.14
C GLY A 254 12.14 4.70 -30.06
N ALA A 255 12.23 5.33 -28.89
CA ALA A 255 11.57 6.60 -28.61
C ALA A 255 12.33 7.83 -29.16
N ARG A 256 13.57 7.66 -29.66
CA ARG A 256 14.44 8.76 -30.12
C ARG A 256 14.40 9.94 -29.16
N LEU A 257 14.65 9.67 -27.88
CA LEU A 257 14.64 10.70 -26.84
C LEU A 257 15.60 11.82 -27.24
N ASP A 258 15.12 13.05 -27.18
CA ASP A 258 15.98 14.22 -27.29
C ASP A 258 17.04 14.17 -26.18
N LEU A 259 18.29 14.47 -26.53
CA LEU A 259 19.41 14.55 -25.56
C LEU A 259 19.17 15.60 -24.46
N ALA A 260 18.26 16.55 -24.69
CA ALA A 260 17.80 17.54 -23.71
C ALA A 260 16.55 17.10 -22.92
N ALA A 261 15.99 15.91 -23.21
CA ALA A 261 14.79 15.42 -22.51
C ALA A 261 15.06 15.27 -21.00
N ARG A 262 14.10 15.71 -20.20
CA ARG A 262 14.13 15.59 -18.75
C ARG A 262 12.90 14.85 -18.25
N ALA A 263 13.10 14.12 -17.18
CA ALA A 263 12.03 13.54 -16.37
C ALA A 263 11.56 14.58 -15.34
N THR A 264 10.24 14.83 -15.26
CA THR A 264 9.64 15.83 -14.35
C THR A 264 8.43 15.26 -13.59
#